data_3f7f3a9fa52d14fca0991e8feb3c7001
#
_entry.id   3f7f3a9fa52d14fca0991e8feb3c7001
#
_cell.length_a   1.000
_cell.length_b   1.000
_cell.length_c   1.000
_cell.angle_alpha   90.00
_cell.angle_beta   90.00
_cell.angle_gamma   90.00
#
_symmetry.space_group_name_H-M   'P 1'
#
loop_
_entity.id
_entity.type
_entity.pdbx_description
1 polymer ?
#
loop_
_entity_poly.entity_id
_entity_poly.type
_entity_poly.pdbx_seq_one_letter_code
_entity_poly.pdbx_strand_id
1 'polypeptide(L)'
;MKKKLSLITAFLMLLSLSFAEEADDPAVVRVGSVTYTKSQVQSALQSDLDFSELVGGVYLTEQEKAEQRDAAIERFVTAGLIQCKLKDAGKNDFTPEEENSLKEAARNSYEQYWQGIWEKAQESEEKFTEDQVTEFMEEAGYTPEAFYEEYKATERRYRAIELFCPKLIISDDMVREYYENQFLNPDRERYENNLDLYEEEILARGNESFWTPAGYRAIKQILLNYPDKVTKSLKSERARYNAAGNKVAAALQDVAFAGITAEGWEGMTAPRKAYEEALAEAQAAYQDLIQKRQERTEPLIRSAIEAIRSEYEADGDFDALIRKYGADTNTQNLAGGGYPVHPESKNWSEEFLTAASALQKPGDISEPVYTDIGIHILYYASDIPAGEHELTDSEKETLKESAAWYYQGVELGKLAEEWKQEYEIEIHPELLD
;
A
#
# COMPACT_ATOMS: atom_id res chain seq x y z
N MET A 1 4.41 -15.25 8.03
CA MET A 1 5.57 -14.89 8.87
C MET A 1 6.74 -14.26 8.09
N LYS A 2 7.10 -14.69 6.87
CA LYS A 2 8.21 -14.06 6.08
C LYS A 2 7.85 -12.76 5.35
N LYS A 3 6.57 -12.39 5.22
CA LYS A 3 6.11 -11.16 4.53
C LYS A 3 6.09 -9.90 5.43
N LYS A 4 6.11 -10.06 6.76
CA LYS A 4 6.05 -8.94 7.72
C LYS A 4 7.38 -8.20 7.89
N LEU A 5 8.50 -8.81 7.51
CA LEU A 5 9.82 -8.16 7.57
C LEU A 5 10.07 -7.16 6.41
N SER A 6 9.23 -7.18 5.38
CA SER A 6 9.43 -6.40 4.15
C SER A 6 9.16 -4.89 4.30
N LEU A 7 8.31 -4.47 5.24
CA LEU A 7 8.03 -3.04 5.46
C LEU A 7 9.08 -2.33 6.32
N ILE A 8 9.73 -3.07 7.22
CA ILE A 8 10.82 -2.52 8.07
C ILE A 8 12.11 -2.36 7.25
N THR A 9 12.29 -3.18 6.21
CA THR A 9 13.44 -3.09 5.29
C THR A 9 13.34 -1.92 4.32
N ALA A 10 12.15 -1.44 3.98
CA ALA A 10 11.98 -0.31 3.05
C ALA A 10 12.50 1.03 3.61
N PHE A 11 12.56 1.19 4.93
CA PHE A 11 13.11 2.42 5.55
C PHE A 11 14.64 2.40 5.69
N LEU A 12 15.31 1.30 5.37
CA LEU A 12 16.77 1.12 5.45
C LEU A 12 17.47 1.13 4.08
N MET A 13 16.74 1.14 2.97
CA MET A 13 17.29 1.05 1.60
C MET A 13 17.59 2.40 0.97
N LEU A 14 18.44 3.22 1.58
CA LEU A 14 18.73 4.53 1.00
C LEU A 14 20.21 4.90 0.96
N LEU A 15 21.04 3.96 0.52
CA LEU A 15 22.40 4.25 0.06
C LEU A 15 22.71 3.38 -1.16
N SER A 16 21.98 3.54 -2.25
CA SER A 16 22.39 2.96 -3.53
C SER A 16 23.68 3.69 -3.99
N LEU A 17 24.80 3.02 -3.83
CA LEU A 17 26.09 3.52 -4.26
C LEU A 17 26.42 2.83 -5.59
N SER A 18 26.09 3.47 -6.72
CA SER A 18 26.65 3.01 -7.98
C SER A 18 28.11 3.47 -8.08
N PHE A 19 29.02 2.52 -8.25
CA PHE A 19 30.44 2.80 -8.52
C PHE A 19 30.72 2.62 -9.99
N ALA A 20 30.56 3.67 -10.76
CA ALA A 20 31.36 3.86 -11.96
C ALA A 20 32.48 4.83 -11.57
N GLU A 21 33.73 4.38 -11.60
CA GLU A 21 34.88 5.24 -11.44
C GLU A 21 35.01 6.07 -12.73
N GLU A 22 34.22 7.14 -12.87
CA GLU A 22 34.43 8.16 -13.85
C GLU A 22 35.62 9.03 -13.40
N ALA A 23 36.58 9.25 -14.31
CA ALA A 23 37.81 9.97 -14.04
C ALA A 23 37.63 11.45 -13.65
N ASP A 24 36.37 11.91 -13.48
CA ASP A 24 36.00 13.30 -13.16
C ASP A 24 34.73 13.37 -12.27
N ASP A 25 34.60 12.50 -11.26
CA ASP A 25 33.48 12.48 -10.31
C ASP A 25 33.85 13.32 -9.05
N PRO A 26 33.42 14.59 -8.97
CA PRO A 26 33.85 15.49 -7.91
C PRO A 26 33.30 15.09 -6.54
N ALA A 27 34.06 15.39 -5.49
CA ALA A 27 33.64 15.21 -4.12
C ALA A 27 32.52 16.20 -3.78
N VAL A 28 31.38 15.68 -3.31
CA VAL A 28 30.24 16.51 -2.82
C VAL A 28 30.24 16.61 -1.29
N VAL A 29 30.59 15.51 -0.62
CA VAL A 29 30.71 15.51 0.86
C VAL A 29 32.04 14.93 1.24
N ARG A 30 32.78 15.66 2.07
CA ARG A 30 34.02 15.18 2.69
C ARG A 30 33.93 15.32 4.20
N VAL A 31 34.23 14.26 4.93
CA VAL A 31 34.27 14.23 6.40
C VAL A 31 35.59 13.63 6.81
N GLY A 32 36.52 14.46 7.28
CA GLY A 32 37.87 14.03 7.59
C GLY A 32 38.54 13.29 6.43
N SER A 33 38.78 11.99 6.59
CA SER A 33 39.41 11.13 5.57
C SER A 33 38.40 10.39 4.68
N VAL A 34 37.10 10.61 4.85
CA VAL A 34 36.02 9.96 4.08
C VAL A 34 35.48 10.93 3.06
N THR A 35 35.30 10.46 1.83
CA THR A 35 34.80 11.28 0.73
C THR A 35 33.66 10.56 0.04
N TYR A 36 32.60 11.30 -0.29
CA TYR A 36 31.48 10.86 -1.12
C TYR A 36 31.40 11.73 -2.36
N THR A 37 31.27 11.07 -3.50
CA THR A 37 31.29 11.72 -4.81
C THR A 37 29.89 12.15 -5.26
N LYS A 38 29.87 12.96 -6.34
CA LYS A 38 28.62 13.43 -6.95
C LYS A 38 27.73 12.26 -7.35
N SER A 39 28.26 11.25 -8.02
CA SER A 39 27.48 10.11 -8.48
C SER A 39 26.83 9.37 -7.31
N GLN A 40 27.55 9.18 -6.19
CA GLN A 40 27.03 8.53 -4.99
C GLN A 40 25.86 9.28 -4.36
N VAL A 41 26.01 10.60 -4.20
CA VAL A 41 24.97 11.43 -3.56
C VAL A 41 23.77 11.59 -4.48
N GLN A 42 23.99 11.77 -5.80
CA GLN A 42 22.89 11.86 -6.78
C GLN A 42 22.11 10.58 -6.91
N SER A 43 22.76 9.41 -6.92
CA SER A 43 22.08 8.13 -6.99
C SER A 43 21.16 7.93 -5.76
N ALA A 44 21.64 8.24 -4.56
CA ALA A 44 20.83 8.16 -3.36
C ALA A 44 19.65 9.15 -3.38
N LEU A 45 19.89 10.40 -3.81
CA LEU A 45 18.85 11.41 -3.94
C LEU A 45 17.79 11.01 -4.98
N GLN A 46 18.21 10.49 -6.13
CA GLN A 46 17.28 10.04 -7.16
C GLN A 46 16.39 8.90 -6.66
N SER A 47 16.96 7.92 -5.94
CA SER A 47 16.18 6.86 -5.32
C SER A 47 15.12 7.39 -4.33
N ASP A 48 15.46 8.43 -3.54
CA ASP A 48 14.51 9.06 -2.62
C ASP A 48 13.36 9.76 -3.37
N LEU A 49 13.70 10.47 -4.46
CA LEU A 49 12.72 11.16 -5.30
C LEU A 49 11.79 10.18 -6.02
N ASP A 50 12.36 9.15 -6.64
CA ASP A 50 11.60 8.11 -7.34
C ASP A 50 10.66 7.36 -6.39
N PHE A 51 11.11 7.07 -5.16
CA PHE A 51 10.26 6.47 -4.15
C PHE A 51 9.09 7.37 -3.77
N SER A 52 9.32 8.66 -3.59
CA SER A 52 8.29 9.65 -3.25
C SER A 52 7.24 9.81 -4.36
N GLU A 53 7.67 9.81 -5.63
CA GLU A 53 6.77 9.90 -6.79
C GLU A 53 6.01 8.59 -7.07
N LEU A 54 6.68 7.44 -7.01
CA LEU A 54 6.10 6.12 -7.31
C LEU A 54 5.14 5.61 -6.22
N VAL A 55 5.50 5.82 -4.94
CA VAL A 55 4.72 5.31 -3.79
C VAL A 55 3.73 6.34 -3.28
N GLY A 56 4.12 7.64 -3.31
CA GLY A 56 3.28 8.74 -2.82
C GLY A 56 2.34 9.31 -3.86
N GLY A 57 2.61 9.12 -5.16
CA GLY A 57 1.87 9.79 -6.24
C GLY A 57 1.92 11.31 -6.15
N VAL A 58 2.89 11.86 -5.41
CA VAL A 58 3.01 13.29 -5.09
C VAL A 58 4.16 13.86 -5.90
N TYR A 59 3.86 14.80 -6.79
CA TYR A 59 4.89 15.64 -7.42
C TYR A 59 5.42 16.61 -6.39
N LEU A 60 6.70 16.45 -6.03
CA LEU A 60 7.37 17.31 -5.06
C LEU A 60 7.58 18.72 -5.62
N THR A 61 7.35 19.71 -4.79
CA THR A 61 7.72 21.09 -5.08
C THR A 61 9.25 21.27 -5.06
N GLU A 62 9.76 22.30 -5.67
CA GLU A 62 11.21 22.63 -5.65
C GLU A 62 11.75 22.81 -4.22
N GLN A 63 10.92 23.28 -3.29
CA GLN A 63 11.28 23.38 -1.88
C GLN A 63 11.42 21.98 -1.25
N GLU A 64 10.47 21.08 -1.48
CA GLU A 64 10.52 19.71 -0.95
C GLU A 64 11.69 18.92 -1.54
N LYS A 65 12.02 19.11 -2.83
CA LYS A 65 13.23 18.55 -3.44
C LYS A 65 14.51 19.06 -2.79
N ALA A 66 14.57 20.35 -2.46
CA ALA A 66 15.71 20.92 -1.76
C ALA A 66 15.84 20.36 -0.35
N GLU A 67 14.74 20.20 0.38
CA GLU A 67 14.73 19.59 1.71
C GLU A 67 15.19 18.11 1.66
N GLN A 68 14.78 17.35 0.65
CA GLN A 68 15.26 15.97 0.44
C GLN A 68 16.75 15.94 0.09
N ARG A 69 17.24 16.87 -0.74
CA ARG A 69 18.67 16.99 -1.03
C ARG A 69 19.49 17.26 0.23
N ASP A 70 19.06 18.20 1.05
CA ASP A 70 19.75 18.54 2.29
C ASP A 70 19.73 17.37 3.28
N ALA A 71 18.63 16.64 3.36
CA ALA A 71 18.52 15.41 4.15
C ALA A 71 19.45 14.29 3.64
N ALA A 72 19.57 14.13 2.32
CA ALA A 72 20.50 13.19 1.72
C ALA A 72 21.97 13.53 2.07
N ILE A 73 22.37 14.80 1.90
CA ILE A 73 23.69 15.28 2.27
C ILE A 73 23.97 14.99 3.75
N GLU A 74 23.04 15.28 4.64
CA GLU A 74 23.20 15.06 6.09
C GLU A 74 23.40 13.58 6.44
N ARG A 75 22.72 12.67 5.71
CA ARG A 75 22.96 11.22 5.85
C ARG A 75 24.40 10.82 5.48
N PHE A 76 24.95 11.40 4.40
CA PHE A 76 26.35 11.15 4.02
C PHE A 76 27.33 11.75 5.02
N VAL A 77 27.06 12.91 5.57
CA VAL A 77 27.86 13.50 6.66
C VAL A 77 27.85 12.56 7.87
N THR A 78 26.69 12.10 8.29
CA THR A 78 26.55 11.14 9.42
C THR A 78 27.30 9.84 9.15
N ALA A 79 27.16 9.26 7.96
CA ALA A 79 27.88 8.06 7.58
C ALA A 79 29.40 8.26 7.57
N GLY A 80 29.87 9.41 7.10
CA GLY A 80 31.28 9.79 7.13
C GLY A 80 31.83 9.93 8.55
N LEU A 81 31.08 10.56 9.45
CA LEU A 81 31.44 10.68 10.88
C LEU A 81 31.54 9.31 11.54
N ILE A 82 30.60 8.42 11.31
CA ILE A 82 30.62 7.05 11.80
C ILE A 82 31.91 6.33 11.31
N GLN A 83 32.21 6.43 10.02
CA GLN A 83 33.41 5.81 9.46
C GLN A 83 34.70 6.38 10.06
N CYS A 84 34.79 7.71 10.25
CA CYS A 84 35.94 8.35 10.89
C CYS A 84 36.13 7.85 12.33
N LYS A 85 35.05 7.82 13.12
CA LYS A 85 35.10 7.30 14.49
C LYS A 85 35.48 5.84 14.56
N LEU A 86 35.00 5.00 13.66
CA LEU A 86 35.35 3.61 13.57
C LEU A 86 36.81 3.44 13.15
N LYS A 87 37.33 4.29 12.23
CA LYS A 87 38.77 4.29 11.85
C LYS A 87 39.64 4.64 13.03
N ASP A 88 39.30 5.67 13.79
CA ASP A 88 40.05 6.08 14.99
C ASP A 88 40.05 4.98 16.05
N ALA A 89 39.00 4.19 16.14
CA ALA A 89 38.90 3.01 17.01
C ALA A 89 39.53 1.75 16.42
N GLY A 90 40.01 1.78 15.16
CA GLY A 90 40.59 0.59 14.48
C GLY A 90 39.53 -0.48 14.16
N LYS A 91 38.26 -0.08 13.94
CA LYS A 91 37.09 -0.95 13.74
C LYS A 91 36.32 -0.70 12.44
N ASN A 92 36.83 0.14 11.54
CA ASN A 92 36.17 0.45 10.28
C ASN A 92 36.31 -0.65 9.24
N ASP A 93 37.46 -1.35 9.22
CA ASP A 93 37.74 -2.33 8.19
C ASP A 93 37.13 -3.69 8.54
N PHE A 94 36.82 -4.46 7.50
CA PHE A 94 36.25 -5.80 7.62
C PHE A 94 37.34 -6.85 7.43
N THR A 95 37.22 -7.92 8.15
CA THR A 95 38.07 -9.12 7.90
C THR A 95 37.59 -9.83 6.62
N PRO A 96 38.42 -10.65 5.96
CA PRO A 96 37.97 -11.39 4.77
C PRO A 96 36.76 -12.29 5.01
N GLU A 97 36.60 -12.79 6.24
CA GLU A 97 35.40 -13.60 6.61
C GLU A 97 34.15 -12.75 6.69
N GLU A 98 34.21 -11.57 7.32
CA GLU A 98 33.13 -10.61 7.39
C GLU A 98 32.73 -10.10 5.98
N GLU A 99 33.74 -9.75 5.15
CA GLU A 99 33.47 -9.33 3.77
C GLU A 99 32.71 -10.39 2.95
N ASN A 100 33.14 -11.68 3.09
CA ASN A 100 32.44 -12.76 2.40
C ASN A 100 31.02 -12.93 2.91
N SER A 101 30.78 -12.85 4.22
CA SER A 101 29.43 -12.91 4.79
C SER A 101 28.55 -11.75 4.31
N LEU A 102 29.07 -10.53 4.25
CA LEU A 102 28.35 -9.36 3.75
C LEU A 102 28.02 -9.49 2.26
N LYS A 103 28.96 -9.99 1.45
CA LYS A 103 28.72 -10.23 0.01
C LYS A 103 27.65 -11.31 -0.22
N GLU A 104 27.68 -12.38 0.55
CA GLU A 104 26.65 -13.43 0.47
C GLU A 104 25.28 -12.91 0.87
N ALA A 105 25.18 -12.16 1.97
CA ALA A 105 23.94 -11.56 2.43
C ALA A 105 23.39 -10.56 1.40
N ALA A 106 24.24 -9.67 0.88
CA ALA A 106 23.88 -8.70 -0.15
C ALA A 106 23.37 -9.35 -1.42
N ARG A 107 24.06 -10.39 -1.89
CA ARG A 107 23.66 -11.17 -3.06
C ARG A 107 22.28 -11.83 -2.85
N ASN A 108 22.07 -12.47 -1.71
CA ASN A 108 20.79 -13.11 -1.41
C ASN A 108 19.65 -12.09 -1.39
N SER A 109 19.88 -10.90 -0.83
CA SER A 109 18.87 -9.82 -0.82
C SER A 109 18.61 -9.26 -2.21
N TYR A 110 19.65 -9.06 -3.02
CA TYR A 110 19.48 -8.66 -4.42
C TYR A 110 18.68 -9.70 -5.21
N GLU A 111 18.99 -11.00 -5.09
CA GLU A 111 18.27 -12.07 -5.78
C GLU A 111 16.79 -12.12 -5.35
N GLN A 112 16.49 -11.94 -4.06
CA GLN A 112 15.10 -11.88 -3.57
C GLN A 112 14.35 -10.65 -4.11
N TYR A 113 14.99 -9.49 -4.14
CA TYR A 113 14.40 -8.27 -4.67
C TYR A 113 14.14 -8.39 -6.17
N TRP A 114 15.13 -8.87 -6.93
CA TRP A 114 15.00 -9.16 -8.36
C TRP A 114 13.84 -10.11 -8.63
N GLN A 115 13.73 -11.20 -7.88
CA GLN A 115 12.64 -12.16 -8.01
C GLN A 115 11.27 -11.51 -7.77
N GLY A 116 11.15 -10.63 -6.80
CA GLY A 116 9.91 -9.91 -6.53
C GLY A 116 9.50 -8.97 -7.67
N ILE A 117 10.46 -8.26 -8.28
CA ILE A 117 10.20 -7.43 -9.47
C ILE A 117 9.84 -8.30 -10.68
N TRP A 118 10.54 -9.42 -10.88
CA TRP A 118 10.24 -10.38 -11.94
C TRP A 118 8.83 -10.92 -11.86
N GLU A 119 8.37 -11.35 -10.68
CA GLU A 119 7.01 -11.86 -10.48
C GLU A 119 5.95 -10.80 -10.85
N LYS A 120 6.13 -9.56 -10.41
CA LYS A 120 5.25 -8.43 -10.78
C LYS A 120 5.26 -8.14 -12.28
N ALA A 121 6.44 -8.17 -12.91
CA ALA A 121 6.57 -7.98 -14.35
C ALA A 121 5.84 -9.08 -15.15
N GLN A 122 5.76 -10.31 -14.61
CA GLN A 122 5.04 -11.40 -15.25
C GLN A 122 3.50 -11.31 -15.03
N GLU A 123 3.02 -10.59 -14.05
CA GLU A 123 1.59 -10.34 -13.83
C GLU A 123 1.05 -9.24 -14.75
N SER A 124 1.92 -8.37 -15.29
CA SER A 124 1.50 -7.28 -16.18
C SER A 124 0.97 -7.79 -17.53
N GLU A 125 0.15 -6.98 -18.21
CA GLU A 125 -0.35 -7.30 -19.56
C GLU A 125 0.79 -7.40 -20.57
N GLU A 126 1.82 -6.57 -20.43
CA GLU A 126 3.06 -6.61 -21.21
C GLU A 126 4.06 -7.56 -20.56
N LYS A 127 4.55 -8.55 -21.30
CA LYS A 127 5.52 -9.52 -20.79
C LYS A 127 6.94 -9.00 -20.96
N PHE A 128 7.67 -8.96 -19.87
CA PHE A 128 9.06 -8.57 -19.84
C PHE A 128 9.98 -9.79 -19.87
N THR A 129 11.21 -9.60 -20.39
CA THR A 129 12.29 -10.60 -20.31
C THR A 129 13.13 -10.39 -19.05
N GLU A 130 13.90 -11.40 -18.63
CA GLU A 130 14.84 -11.29 -17.51
C GLU A 130 15.86 -10.16 -17.72
N ASP A 131 16.38 -10.04 -18.96
CA ASP A 131 17.32 -8.97 -19.32
C ASP A 131 16.71 -7.57 -19.13
N GLN A 132 15.45 -7.38 -19.55
CA GLN A 132 14.76 -6.09 -19.38
C GLN A 132 14.51 -5.75 -17.90
N VAL A 133 14.20 -6.75 -17.06
CA VAL A 133 14.06 -6.53 -15.63
C VAL A 133 15.42 -6.18 -15.01
N THR A 134 16.48 -6.88 -15.41
CA THR A 134 17.84 -6.59 -14.93
C THR A 134 18.30 -5.20 -15.34
N GLU A 135 18.12 -4.81 -16.62
CA GLU A 135 18.44 -3.47 -17.13
C GLU A 135 17.67 -2.38 -16.37
N PHE A 136 16.36 -2.57 -16.15
CA PHE A 136 15.55 -1.66 -15.34
C PHE A 136 16.09 -1.50 -13.92
N MET A 137 16.49 -2.60 -13.26
CA MET A 137 17.05 -2.54 -11.91
C MET A 137 18.42 -1.84 -11.89
N GLU A 138 19.28 -2.11 -12.88
CA GLU A 138 20.59 -1.46 -12.98
C GLU A 138 20.45 0.04 -13.25
N GLU A 139 19.54 0.45 -14.14
CA GLU A 139 19.22 1.86 -14.40
C GLU A 139 18.67 2.58 -13.16
N ALA A 140 17.89 1.88 -12.35
CA ALA A 140 17.39 2.37 -11.08
C ALA A 140 18.42 2.31 -9.93
N GLY A 141 19.65 1.87 -10.19
CA GLY A 141 20.73 1.79 -9.22
C GLY A 141 20.69 0.53 -8.32
N TYR A 142 19.77 -0.40 -8.54
CA TYR A 142 19.70 -1.66 -7.81
C TYR A 142 20.67 -2.68 -8.39
N THR A 143 21.92 -2.64 -7.97
CA THR A 143 22.97 -3.55 -8.39
C THR A 143 23.47 -4.42 -7.22
N PRO A 144 24.06 -5.60 -7.47
CA PRO A 144 24.67 -6.40 -6.40
C PRO A 144 25.70 -5.62 -5.56
N GLU A 145 26.42 -4.70 -6.20
CA GLU A 145 27.43 -3.86 -5.53
C GLU A 145 26.75 -2.82 -4.62
N ALA A 146 25.63 -2.20 -5.07
CA ALA A 146 24.87 -1.27 -4.25
C ALA A 146 24.36 -1.97 -2.98
N PHE A 147 23.81 -3.17 -3.10
CA PHE A 147 23.40 -3.97 -1.93
C PHE A 147 24.58 -4.29 -1.01
N TYR A 148 25.76 -4.61 -1.56
CA TYR A 148 26.93 -4.89 -0.74
C TYR A 148 27.41 -3.66 0.04
N GLU A 149 27.47 -2.48 -0.57
CA GLU A 149 27.84 -1.25 0.12
C GLU A 149 26.81 -0.86 1.21
N GLU A 150 25.52 -1.11 0.97
CA GLU A 150 24.48 -0.92 1.99
C GLU A 150 24.69 -1.85 3.19
N TYR A 151 24.99 -3.12 2.95
CA TYR A 151 25.30 -4.06 4.03
C TYR A 151 26.54 -3.64 4.83
N LYS A 152 27.55 -3.11 4.16
CA LYS A 152 28.74 -2.54 4.84
C LYS A 152 28.40 -1.32 5.68
N ALA A 153 27.56 -0.42 5.15
CA ALA A 153 27.12 0.77 5.87
C ALA A 153 26.30 0.39 7.12
N THR A 154 25.41 -0.58 6.97
CA THR A 154 24.61 -1.13 8.08
C THR A 154 25.50 -1.76 9.14
N GLU A 155 26.46 -2.59 8.76
CA GLU A 155 27.39 -3.22 9.70
C GLU A 155 28.24 -2.18 10.44
N ARG A 156 28.71 -1.13 9.75
CA ARG A 156 29.42 -0.02 10.42
C ARG A 156 28.52 0.70 11.43
N ARG A 157 27.26 0.88 11.11
CA ARG A 157 26.29 1.47 12.04
C ARG A 157 26.11 0.58 13.28
N TYR A 158 25.99 -0.74 13.11
CA TYR A 158 25.93 -1.70 14.22
C TYR A 158 27.18 -1.60 15.12
N ARG A 159 28.36 -1.59 14.53
CA ARG A 159 29.63 -1.43 15.27
C ARG A 159 29.69 -0.11 16.01
N ALA A 160 29.25 0.98 15.40
CA ALA A 160 29.22 2.29 16.04
C ALA A 160 28.25 2.32 17.22
N ILE A 161 27.08 1.73 17.08
CA ILE A 161 26.10 1.59 18.17
C ILE A 161 26.72 0.80 19.32
N GLU A 162 27.32 -0.35 19.03
CA GLU A 162 27.93 -1.23 20.06
C GLU A 162 29.08 -0.54 20.80
N LEU A 163 29.89 0.24 20.08
CA LEU A 163 31.10 0.86 20.65
C LEU A 163 30.84 2.17 21.37
N PHE A 164 29.91 2.99 20.87
CA PHE A 164 29.79 4.38 21.27
C PHE A 164 28.48 4.71 21.94
N CYS A 165 27.38 4.00 21.60
CA CYS A 165 26.10 4.30 22.23
C CYS A 165 25.99 3.67 23.63
N PRO A 166 25.34 4.37 24.57
CA PRO A 166 25.02 3.77 25.85
C PRO A 166 24.06 2.58 25.66
N LYS A 167 24.20 1.56 26.50
CA LYS A 167 23.26 0.44 26.46
C LYS A 167 21.87 0.92 26.91
N LEU A 168 20.94 1.00 25.97
CA LEU A 168 19.56 1.40 26.24
C LEU A 168 18.76 0.23 26.84
N ILE A 169 17.94 0.59 27.84
CA ILE A 169 16.89 -0.29 28.34
C ILE A 169 15.59 0.20 27.75
N ILE A 170 15.04 -0.57 26.81
CA ILE A 170 13.80 -0.21 26.13
C ILE A 170 12.62 -0.56 27.04
N SER A 171 11.90 0.46 27.47
CA SER A 171 10.68 0.31 28.28
C SER A 171 9.46 0.05 27.38
N ASP A 172 8.39 -0.47 27.97
CA ASP A 172 7.12 -0.67 27.25
C ASP A 172 6.55 0.66 26.76
N ASP A 173 6.75 1.76 27.50
CA ASP A 173 6.34 3.11 27.06
C ASP A 173 7.09 3.56 25.80
N MET A 174 8.38 3.29 25.70
CA MET A 174 9.16 3.58 24.48
C MET A 174 8.68 2.75 23.29
N VAL A 175 8.36 1.47 23.52
CA VAL A 175 7.79 0.61 22.47
C VAL A 175 6.44 1.17 22.01
N ARG A 176 5.60 1.60 22.95
CA ARG A 176 4.30 2.19 22.64
C ARG A 176 4.45 3.49 21.86
N GLU A 177 5.32 4.40 22.29
CA GLU A 177 5.60 5.66 21.60
C GLU A 177 6.12 5.42 20.17
N TYR A 178 7.04 4.46 19.99
CA TYR A 178 7.54 4.07 18.69
C TYR A 178 6.42 3.54 17.78
N TYR A 179 5.59 2.64 18.31
CA TYR A 179 4.46 2.08 17.56
C TYR A 179 3.45 3.17 17.17
N GLU A 180 3.07 4.04 18.10
CA GLU A 180 2.14 5.14 17.83
C GLU A 180 2.66 6.08 16.75
N ASN A 181 3.92 6.48 16.84
CA ASN A 181 4.49 7.47 15.93
C ASN A 181 4.86 6.91 14.55
N GLN A 182 5.28 5.66 14.46
CA GLN A 182 5.75 5.09 13.19
C GLN A 182 4.66 4.34 12.41
N PHE A 183 3.60 3.89 13.07
CA PHE A 183 2.59 3.02 12.46
C PHE A 183 1.16 3.49 12.72
N LEU A 184 0.74 3.56 13.98
CA LEU A 184 -0.65 3.79 14.32
C LEU A 184 -1.18 5.16 13.90
N ASN A 185 -0.47 6.24 14.25
CA ASN A 185 -0.90 7.61 13.93
C ASN A 185 -0.85 7.89 12.41
N PRO A 186 0.20 7.50 11.66
CA PRO A 186 0.21 7.61 10.21
C PRO A 186 -0.96 6.87 9.54
N ASP A 187 -1.26 5.63 9.96
CA ASP A 187 -2.39 4.87 9.42
C ASP A 187 -3.73 5.54 9.75
N ARG A 188 -3.89 5.99 10.98
CA ARG A 188 -5.09 6.71 11.41
C ARG A 188 -5.29 8.00 10.61
N GLU A 189 -4.28 8.83 10.47
CA GLU A 189 -4.36 10.08 9.69
C GLU A 189 -4.70 9.81 8.23
N ARG A 190 -4.13 8.73 7.66
CA ARG A 190 -4.31 8.34 6.27
C ARG A 190 -5.71 7.82 5.99
N TYR A 191 -6.28 7.00 6.87
CA TYR A 191 -7.48 6.21 6.57
C TYR A 191 -8.74 6.66 7.29
N GLU A 192 -8.69 7.31 8.47
CA GLU A 192 -9.89 7.59 9.28
C GLU A 192 -10.97 8.37 8.55
N ASN A 193 -10.57 9.30 7.67
CA ASN A 193 -11.48 10.13 6.87
C ASN A 193 -11.34 9.89 5.36
N ASN A 194 -10.69 8.83 4.94
CA ASN A 194 -10.46 8.50 3.54
C ASN A 194 -10.80 7.04 3.26
N LEU A 195 -12.11 6.78 3.23
CA LEU A 195 -12.66 5.45 3.03
C LEU A 195 -12.23 4.83 1.69
N ASP A 196 -12.24 5.63 0.61
CA ASP A 196 -11.86 5.16 -0.72
C ASP A 196 -10.41 4.64 -0.73
N LEU A 197 -9.51 5.36 -0.08
CA LEU A 197 -8.10 4.97 0.01
C LEU A 197 -7.91 3.71 0.87
N TYR A 198 -8.62 3.62 2.01
CA TYR A 198 -8.61 2.42 2.84
C TYR A 198 -9.08 1.19 2.07
N GLU A 199 -10.19 1.31 1.35
CA GLU A 199 -10.76 0.21 0.55
C GLU A 199 -9.82 -0.20 -0.59
N GLU A 200 -9.16 0.76 -1.25
CA GLU A 200 -8.21 0.46 -2.32
C GLU A 200 -6.93 -0.20 -1.79
N GLU A 201 -6.30 0.38 -0.79
CA GLU A 201 -4.99 -0.08 -0.33
C GLU A 201 -5.08 -1.31 0.57
N ILE A 202 -6.02 -1.31 1.52
CA ILE A 202 -6.11 -2.37 2.53
C ILE A 202 -7.00 -3.51 2.06
N LEU A 203 -8.22 -3.21 1.61
CA LEU A 203 -9.17 -4.26 1.29
C LEU A 203 -8.94 -4.88 -0.10
N ALA A 204 -8.59 -4.07 -1.12
CA ALA A 204 -8.41 -4.55 -2.48
C ALA A 204 -6.98 -5.03 -2.74
N ARG A 205 -5.95 -4.29 -2.30
CA ARG A 205 -4.54 -4.66 -2.50
C ARG A 205 -3.98 -5.56 -1.42
N GLY A 206 -4.63 -5.63 -0.25
CA GLY A 206 -4.22 -6.47 0.88
C GLY A 206 -3.00 -5.93 1.63
N ASN A 207 -2.76 -4.64 1.60
CA ASN A 207 -1.75 -4.00 2.44
C ASN A 207 -2.13 -4.15 3.91
N GLU A 208 -1.14 -4.08 4.79
CA GLU A 208 -1.38 -4.13 6.24
C GLU A 208 -1.68 -2.71 6.76
N SER A 209 -2.58 -2.60 7.75
CA SER A 209 -2.84 -1.38 8.50
C SER A 209 -3.05 -1.71 9.96
N PHE A 210 -2.62 -0.80 10.83
CA PHE A 210 -2.87 -0.87 12.28
C PHE A 210 -4.13 -0.11 12.71
N TRP A 211 -4.85 0.47 11.75
CA TRP A 211 -6.06 1.24 11.97
C TRP A 211 -7.19 0.80 11.05
N THR A 212 -8.37 0.58 11.62
CA THR A 212 -9.61 0.35 10.86
C THR A 212 -10.55 1.54 11.04
N PRO A 213 -11.01 2.20 9.97
CA PRO A 213 -12.05 3.23 10.04
C PRO A 213 -13.34 2.68 10.64
N ALA A 214 -14.12 3.55 11.29
CA ALA A 214 -15.37 3.16 11.90
C ALA A 214 -16.46 2.86 10.85
N GLY A 215 -17.41 1.97 11.18
CA GLY A 215 -18.60 1.72 10.38
C GLY A 215 -18.59 0.44 9.56
N TYR A 216 -17.50 -0.30 9.52
CA TYR A 216 -17.43 -1.58 8.82
C TYR A 216 -18.18 -2.69 9.54
N ARG A 217 -18.85 -3.53 8.76
CA ARG A 217 -19.51 -4.76 9.17
C ARG A 217 -19.04 -5.91 8.31
N ALA A 218 -18.91 -7.09 8.91
CA ALA A 218 -18.64 -8.32 8.18
C ALA A 218 -19.96 -8.89 7.63
N ILE A 219 -20.10 -8.88 6.32
CA ILE A 219 -21.30 -9.35 5.61
C ILE A 219 -20.94 -10.59 4.79
N LYS A 220 -21.64 -11.71 5.03
CA LYS A 220 -21.62 -12.88 4.17
C LYS A 220 -22.80 -12.87 3.22
N GLN A 221 -22.72 -13.63 2.13
CA GLN A 221 -23.80 -13.67 1.14
C GLN A 221 -24.01 -15.07 0.55
N ILE A 222 -25.25 -15.35 0.24
CA ILE A 222 -25.62 -16.39 -0.73
C ILE A 222 -25.91 -15.67 -2.04
N LEU A 223 -25.02 -15.79 -3.03
CA LEU A 223 -25.23 -15.25 -4.37
C LEU A 223 -25.87 -16.30 -5.26
N LEU A 224 -27.08 -16.00 -5.76
CA LEU A 224 -27.77 -16.83 -6.72
C LEU A 224 -27.66 -16.22 -8.12
N ASN A 225 -27.31 -17.04 -9.10
CA ASN A 225 -27.25 -16.59 -10.50
C ASN A 225 -28.65 -16.37 -11.06
N TYR A 226 -28.79 -15.37 -11.94
CA TYR A 226 -30.01 -15.19 -12.72
C TYR A 226 -30.26 -16.37 -13.64
N PRO A 227 -31.50 -16.90 -13.72
CA PRO A 227 -31.83 -17.94 -14.70
C PRO A 227 -31.57 -17.46 -16.14
N ASP A 228 -30.96 -18.32 -16.95
CA ASP A 228 -30.62 -18.03 -18.35
C ASP A 228 -31.77 -17.44 -19.18
N LYS A 229 -33.00 -17.94 -18.96
CA LYS A 229 -34.18 -17.43 -19.68
C LYS A 229 -34.49 -15.98 -19.32
N VAL A 230 -34.23 -15.57 -18.09
CA VAL A 230 -34.42 -14.17 -17.65
C VAL A 230 -33.38 -13.28 -18.32
N THR A 231 -32.10 -13.67 -18.21
CA THR A 231 -30.97 -12.95 -18.83
C THR A 231 -31.19 -12.77 -20.34
N LYS A 232 -31.58 -13.84 -21.02
CA LYS A 232 -31.86 -13.80 -22.47
C LYS A 232 -33.07 -12.89 -22.80
N SER A 233 -34.09 -12.82 -21.92
CA SER A 233 -35.29 -12.01 -22.14
C SER A 233 -35.07 -10.53 -21.91
N LEU A 234 -33.98 -10.09 -21.30
CA LEU A 234 -33.66 -8.71 -20.94
C LEU A 234 -32.53 -8.10 -21.78
N LYS A 235 -32.23 -8.66 -22.94
CA LYS A 235 -31.13 -8.18 -23.81
C LYS A 235 -31.29 -6.72 -24.25
N SER A 236 -32.53 -6.29 -24.53
CA SER A 236 -32.83 -4.91 -24.93
C SER A 236 -32.65 -3.91 -23.81
N GLU A 237 -33.05 -4.27 -22.60
CA GLU A 237 -32.90 -3.46 -21.40
C GLU A 237 -31.42 -3.33 -21.04
N ARG A 238 -30.68 -4.44 -21.09
CA ARG A 238 -29.22 -4.43 -20.86
C ARG A 238 -28.46 -3.61 -21.92
N ALA A 239 -28.84 -3.72 -23.18
CA ALA A 239 -28.29 -2.88 -24.25
C ALA A 239 -28.53 -1.38 -24.03
N ARG A 240 -29.72 -1.03 -23.52
CA ARG A 240 -30.05 0.36 -23.19
C ARG A 240 -29.22 0.87 -22.01
N TYR A 241 -29.07 0.07 -20.96
CA TYR A 241 -28.22 0.41 -19.82
C TYR A 241 -26.74 0.59 -20.26
N ASN A 242 -26.18 -0.34 -21.04
CA ASN A 242 -24.81 -0.23 -21.53
C ASN A 242 -24.60 1.01 -22.42
N ALA A 243 -25.58 1.34 -23.29
CA ALA A 243 -25.51 2.53 -24.13
C ALA A 243 -25.55 3.83 -23.30
N ALA A 244 -26.34 3.86 -22.22
CA ALA A 244 -26.36 4.99 -21.29
C ALA A 244 -25.04 5.12 -20.53
N GLY A 245 -24.44 4.02 -20.07
CA GLY A 245 -23.12 3.99 -19.45
C GLY A 245 -22.00 4.53 -20.38
N ASN A 246 -22.03 4.19 -21.66
CA ASN A 246 -21.11 4.76 -22.65
C ASN A 246 -21.25 6.28 -22.81
N LYS A 247 -22.48 6.82 -22.70
CA LYS A 247 -22.70 8.27 -22.70
C LYS A 247 -22.10 8.94 -21.46
N VAL A 248 -22.21 8.32 -20.29
CA VAL A 248 -21.58 8.81 -19.05
C VAL A 248 -20.07 8.89 -19.23
N ALA A 249 -19.44 7.83 -19.75
CA ALA A 249 -18.00 7.80 -19.97
C ALA A 249 -17.55 8.91 -20.95
N ALA A 250 -18.27 9.10 -22.04
CA ALA A 250 -17.97 10.17 -23.00
C ALA A 250 -18.13 11.56 -22.39
N ALA A 251 -19.22 11.81 -21.65
CA ALA A 251 -19.44 13.08 -20.98
C ALA A 251 -18.41 13.37 -19.87
N LEU A 252 -17.91 12.35 -19.19
CA LEU A 252 -16.84 12.49 -18.21
C LEU A 252 -15.51 12.91 -18.87
N GLN A 253 -15.21 12.37 -20.06
CA GLN A 253 -14.02 12.79 -20.85
C GLN A 253 -14.15 14.26 -21.27
N ASP A 254 -15.37 14.70 -21.67
CA ASP A 254 -15.63 16.11 -22.03
C ASP A 254 -15.43 17.03 -20.81
N VAL A 255 -15.85 16.61 -19.61
CA VAL A 255 -15.61 17.35 -18.36
C VAL A 255 -14.11 17.44 -18.06
N ALA A 256 -13.38 16.33 -18.17
CA ALA A 256 -11.93 16.30 -17.94
C ALA A 256 -11.19 17.20 -18.96
N PHE A 257 -11.52 17.12 -20.24
CA PHE A 257 -10.95 17.96 -21.27
C PHE A 257 -11.24 19.45 -21.06
N ALA A 258 -12.47 19.81 -20.72
CA ALA A 258 -12.85 21.18 -20.39
C ALA A 258 -12.10 21.69 -19.14
N GLY A 259 -11.83 20.84 -18.15
CA GLY A 259 -11.03 21.18 -16.97
C GLY A 259 -9.57 21.57 -17.30
N ILE A 260 -9.02 21.02 -18.39
CA ILE A 260 -7.66 21.34 -18.85
C ILE A 260 -7.65 22.60 -19.75
N THR A 261 -8.69 22.83 -20.56
CA THR A 261 -8.71 23.81 -21.64
C THR A 261 -9.54 25.04 -21.37
N ALA A 262 -10.46 25.03 -20.38
CA ALA A 262 -11.39 26.13 -20.14
C ALA A 262 -10.74 27.29 -19.38
N GLU A 263 -10.95 28.51 -19.90
CA GLU A 263 -10.66 29.74 -19.14
C GLU A 263 -11.77 30.00 -18.10
N GLY A 264 -11.66 29.37 -16.92
CA GLY A 264 -12.54 29.60 -15.77
C GLY A 264 -13.76 28.66 -15.69
N TRP A 265 -14.60 28.87 -14.65
CA TRP A 265 -15.76 28.03 -14.31
C TRP A 265 -16.87 28.01 -15.37
N GLU A 266 -17.02 29.07 -16.16
CA GLU A 266 -18.07 29.18 -17.19
C GLU A 266 -17.91 28.12 -18.28
N GLY A 267 -16.69 27.80 -18.70
CA GLY A 267 -16.38 26.77 -19.69
C GLY A 267 -16.71 25.33 -19.24
N MET A 268 -16.83 25.10 -17.92
CA MET A 268 -17.17 23.80 -17.33
C MET A 268 -18.66 23.54 -17.21
N THR A 269 -19.52 24.56 -17.33
CA THR A 269 -20.97 24.45 -17.01
C THR A 269 -21.69 23.48 -17.96
N ALA A 270 -21.46 23.60 -19.27
CA ALA A 270 -22.12 22.74 -20.26
C ALA A 270 -21.64 21.27 -20.20
N PRO A 271 -20.34 20.97 -20.15
CA PRO A 271 -19.86 19.60 -19.94
C PRO A 271 -20.38 18.93 -18.66
N ARG A 272 -20.40 19.65 -17.54
CA ARG A 272 -20.95 19.14 -16.27
C ARG A 272 -22.44 18.82 -16.37
N LYS A 273 -23.22 19.72 -16.98
CA LYS A 273 -24.65 19.48 -17.19
C LYS A 273 -24.89 18.24 -18.07
N ALA A 274 -24.14 18.10 -19.15
CA ALA A 274 -24.21 16.92 -20.02
C ALA A 274 -23.87 15.62 -19.27
N TYR A 275 -22.86 15.67 -18.39
CA TYR A 275 -22.51 14.55 -17.52
C TYR A 275 -23.63 14.19 -16.56
N GLU A 276 -24.23 15.17 -15.87
CA GLU A 276 -25.36 14.97 -14.96
C GLU A 276 -26.61 14.38 -15.67
N GLU A 277 -26.92 14.86 -16.87
CA GLU A 277 -28.01 14.32 -17.68
C GLU A 277 -27.74 12.87 -18.13
N ALA A 278 -26.48 12.57 -18.56
CA ALA A 278 -26.07 11.21 -18.93
C ALA A 278 -26.12 10.26 -17.74
N LEU A 279 -25.66 10.72 -16.56
CA LEU A 279 -25.71 9.95 -15.31
C LEU A 279 -27.16 9.62 -14.92
N ALA A 280 -28.06 10.59 -14.97
CA ALA A 280 -29.50 10.38 -14.68
C ALA A 280 -30.14 9.38 -15.66
N GLU A 281 -29.80 9.44 -16.97
CA GLU A 281 -30.26 8.45 -17.96
C GLU A 281 -29.74 7.04 -17.63
N ALA A 282 -28.46 6.91 -17.25
CA ALA A 282 -27.88 5.63 -16.90
C ALA A 282 -28.52 5.04 -15.64
N GLN A 283 -28.73 5.84 -14.61
CA GLN A 283 -29.43 5.44 -13.39
C GLN A 283 -30.85 4.95 -13.67
N ALA A 284 -31.61 5.70 -14.48
CA ALA A 284 -32.98 5.30 -14.86
C ALA A 284 -32.99 3.97 -15.66
N ALA A 285 -32.02 3.79 -16.58
CA ALA A 285 -31.89 2.54 -17.35
C ALA A 285 -31.48 1.35 -16.46
N TYR A 286 -30.65 1.59 -15.47
CA TYR A 286 -30.28 0.58 -14.48
C TYR A 286 -31.46 0.15 -13.62
N GLN A 287 -32.19 1.09 -13.05
CA GLN A 287 -33.36 0.80 -12.22
C GLN A 287 -34.44 0.02 -12.99
N ASP A 288 -34.73 0.39 -14.26
CA ASP A 288 -35.65 -0.36 -15.12
C ASP A 288 -35.15 -1.81 -15.37
N LEU A 289 -33.85 -2.00 -15.57
CA LEU A 289 -33.26 -3.32 -15.76
C LEU A 289 -33.39 -4.19 -14.49
N ILE A 290 -33.06 -3.63 -13.31
CA ILE A 290 -33.14 -4.35 -12.02
C ILE A 290 -34.60 -4.69 -11.70
N GLN A 291 -35.54 -3.75 -11.86
CA GLN A 291 -36.95 -4.01 -11.63
C GLN A 291 -37.47 -5.16 -12.51
N LYS A 292 -37.18 -5.13 -13.80
CA LYS A 292 -37.62 -6.20 -14.73
C LYS A 292 -36.93 -7.54 -14.45
N ARG A 293 -35.69 -7.51 -13.99
CA ARG A 293 -35.01 -8.72 -13.52
C ARG A 293 -35.74 -9.31 -12.32
N GLN A 294 -36.06 -8.50 -11.33
CA GLN A 294 -36.80 -8.93 -10.14
C GLN A 294 -38.16 -9.55 -10.55
N GLU A 295 -38.98 -8.83 -11.30
CA GLU A 295 -40.31 -9.27 -11.72
C GLU A 295 -40.29 -10.62 -12.46
N ARG A 296 -39.26 -10.85 -13.30
CA ARG A 296 -39.15 -12.09 -14.10
C ARG A 296 -38.47 -13.22 -13.33
N THR A 297 -37.66 -12.92 -12.32
CA THR A 297 -36.89 -13.90 -11.55
C THR A 297 -37.64 -14.40 -10.33
N GLU A 298 -38.30 -13.54 -9.60
CA GLU A 298 -38.99 -13.86 -8.35
C GLU A 298 -39.88 -15.11 -8.42
N PRO A 299 -40.75 -15.29 -9.45
CA PRO A 299 -41.58 -16.49 -9.55
C PRO A 299 -40.75 -17.80 -9.73
N LEU A 300 -39.49 -17.69 -10.19
CA LEU A 300 -38.66 -18.82 -10.54
C LEU A 300 -37.78 -19.29 -9.37
N ILE A 301 -37.47 -18.40 -8.44
CA ILE A 301 -36.57 -18.66 -7.32
C ILE A 301 -37.30 -18.71 -5.96
N ARG A 302 -38.57 -18.41 -5.91
CA ARG A 302 -39.37 -18.33 -4.66
C ARG A 302 -39.17 -19.58 -3.79
N SER A 303 -39.27 -20.78 -4.36
CA SER A 303 -39.07 -22.01 -3.61
C SER A 303 -37.64 -22.20 -3.09
N ALA A 304 -36.64 -21.71 -3.81
CA ALA A 304 -35.24 -21.75 -3.36
C ALA A 304 -35.03 -20.77 -2.18
N ILE A 305 -35.61 -19.56 -2.27
CA ILE A 305 -35.55 -18.59 -1.16
C ILE A 305 -36.25 -19.11 0.10
N GLU A 306 -37.44 -19.69 -0.06
CA GLU A 306 -38.19 -20.33 1.04
C GLU A 306 -37.41 -21.47 1.68
N ALA A 307 -36.74 -22.31 0.87
CA ALA A 307 -35.88 -23.37 1.36
C ALA A 307 -34.68 -22.84 2.14
N ILE A 308 -33.97 -21.82 1.63
CA ILE A 308 -32.83 -21.19 2.30
C ILE A 308 -33.26 -20.63 3.67
N ARG A 309 -34.39 -19.94 3.73
CA ARG A 309 -34.91 -19.37 4.98
C ARG A 309 -35.30 -20.44 5.98
N SER A 310 -36.05 -21.43 5.55
CA SER A 310 -36.47 -22.54 6.41
C SER A 310 -35.31 -23.35 6.95
N GLU A 311 -34.28 -23.61 6.13
CA GLU A 311 -33.07 -24.30 6.58
C GLU A 311 -32.27 -23.43 7.57
N TYR A 312 -32.16 -22.12 7.32
CA TYR A 312 -31.50 -21.23 8.26
C TYR A 312 -32.21 -21.14 9.60
N GLU A 313 -33.58 -21.06 9.59
CA GLU A 313 -34.38 -21.06 10.80
C GLU A 313 -34.23 -22.36 11.61
N ALA A 314 -34.00 -23.50 10.93
CA ALA A 314 -33.86 -24.79 11.55
C ALA A 314 -32.48 -25.01 12.19
N ASP A 315 -31.41 -24.64 11.45
CA ASP A 315 -30.04 -25.03 11.82
C ASP A 315 -29.15 -23.81 12.17
N GLY A 316 -29.44 -22.61 11.67
CA GLY A 316 -28.67 -21.38 11.90
C GLY A 316 -27.29 -21.36 11.22
N ASP A 317 -26.96 -22.40 10.42
CA ASP A 317 -25.66 -22.50 9.74
C ASP A 317 -25.70 -21.85 8.35
N PHE A 318 -25.43 -20.52 8.33
CA PHE A 318 -25.40 -19.78 7.06
C PHE A 318 -24.22 -20.20 6.14
N ASP A 319 -23.11 -20.65 6.71
CA ASP A 319 -21.95 -21.12 5.93
C ASP A 319 -22.25 -22.42 5.16
N ALA A 320 -23.03 -23.32 5.75
CA ALA A 320 -23.54 -24.50 5.03
C ALA A 320 -24.45 -24.09 3.86
N LEU A 321 -25.28 -23.06 4.05
CA LEU A 321 -26.19 -22.57 3.00
C LEU A 321 -25.42 -21.88 1.87
N ILE A 322 -24.35 -21.12 2.18
CA ILE A 322 -23.46 -20.55 1.14
C ILE A 322 -22.90 -21.70 0.28
N ARG A 323 -22.38 -22.76 0.88
CA ARG A 323 -21.81 -23.91 0.16
C ARG A 323 -22.85 -24.65 -0.68
N LYS A 324 -24.08 -24.71 -0.21
CA LYS A 324 -25.16 -25.48 -0.85
C LYS A 324 -25.83 -24.71 -2.01
N TYR A 325 -26.04 -23.43 -1.85
CA TYR A 325 -26.85 -22.61 -2.75
C TYR A 325 -26.08 -21.50 -3.46
N GLY A 326 -24.97 -21.04 -2.87
CA GLY A 326 -24.24 -19.86 -3.33
C GLY A 326 -23.36 -20.13 -4.55
N ALA A 327 -23.31 -19.17 -5.47
CA ALA A 327 -22.39 -19.15 -6.59
C ALA A 327 -21.10 -18.37 -6.24
N ASP A 328 -21.05 -17.69 -5.11
CA ASP A 328 -19.88 -16.96 -4.65
C ASP A 328 -18.93 -17.91 -3.91
N THR A 329 -17.82 -18.25 -4.56
CA THR A 329 -16.79 -19.16 -4.06
C THR A 329 -15.59 -18.46 -3.44
N ASN A 330 -15.67 -17.15 -3.24
CA ASN A 330 -14.57 -16.37 -2.62
C ASN A 330 -14.29 -16.89 -1.20
N THR A 331 -13.01 -17.06 -0.88
CA THR A 331 -12.54 -17.58 0.42
C THR A 331 -13.03 -16.74 1.59
N GLN A 332 -13.10 -15.40 1.42
CA GLN A 332 -13.57 -14.48 2.45
C GLN A 332 -15.04 -14.74 2.82
N ASN A 333 -15.88 -15.05 1.81
CA ASN A 333 -17.28 -15.44 2.00
C ASN A 333 -17.42 -16.85 2.60
N LEU A 334 -16.62 -17.82 2.14
CA LEU A 334 -16.74 -19.23 2.51
C LEU A 334 -16.06 -19.59 3.83
N ALA A 335 -14.86 -19.10 4.08
CA ALA A 335 -14.00 -19.50 5.19
C ALA A 335 -13.54 -18.32 6.05
N GLY A 336 -13.62 -17.09 5.54
CA GLY A 336 -13.32 -15.86 6.25
C GLY A 336 -14.51 -15.39 7.10
N GLY A 337 -14.33 -14.26 7.77
CA GLY A 337 -15.35 -13.63 8.59
C GLY A 337 -16.52 -13.00 7.84
N GLY A 338 -16.43 -12.90 6.51
CA GLY A 338 -17.32 -12.14 5.63
C GLY A 338 -16.59 -10.96 4.98
N TYR A 339 -17.25 -10.33 4.03
CA TYR A 339 -16.74 -9.12 3.39
C TYR A 339 -16.84 -7.92 4.32
N PRO A 340 -15.80 -7.10 4.46
CA PRO A 340 -15.90 -5.81 5.13
C PRO A 340 -16.75 -4.86 4.27
N VAL A 341 -17.88 -4.42 4.79
CA VAL A 341 -18.83 -3.55 4.11
C VAL A 341 -19.08 -2.30 4.94
N HIS A 342 -18.85 -1.14 4.34
CA HIS A 342 -19.17 0.16 4.91
C HIS A 342 -20.39 0.76 4.19
N PRO A 343 -21.32 1.45 4.89
CA PRO A 343 -22.51 2.03 4.25
C PRO A 343 -22.21 3.05 3.13
N GLU A 344 -21.06 3.71 3.18
CA GLU A 344 -20.64 4.71 2.20
C GLU A 344 -19.66 4.16 1.15
N SER A 345 -19.40 2.85 1.16
CA SER A 345 -18.49 2.20 0.20
C SER A 345 -18.97 2.40 -1.24
N LYS A 346 -18.03 2.62 -2.17
CA LYS A 346 -18.29 2.70 -3.61
C LYS A 346 -18.06 1.36 -4.33
N ASN A 347 -17.58 0.36 -3.62
CA ASN A 347 -17.25 -0.95 -4.17
C ASN A 347 -18.46 -1.89 -4.26
N TRP A 348 -19.59 -1.50 -3.68
CA TRP A 348 -20.83 -2.26 -3.67
C TRP A 348 -21.97 -1.48 -4.33
N SER A 349 -22.94 -2.20 -4.91
CA SER A 349 -24.12 -1.53 -5.47
C SER A 349 -24.99 -0.91 -4.37
N GLU A 350 -25.75 0.13 -4.72
CA GLU A 350 -26.65 0.84 -3.80
C GLU A 350 -27.67 -0.11 -3.15
N GLU A 351 -28.20 -1.07 -3.93
CA GLU A 351 -29.15 -2.08 -3.43
C GLU A 351 -28.51 -2.99 -2.37
N PHE A 352 -27.25 -3.39 -2.62
CA PHE A 352 -26.49 -4.22 -1.67
C PHE A 352 -26.22 -3.45 -0.38
N LEU A 353 -25.73 -2.22 -0.48
CA LEU A 353 -25.44 -1.37 0.68
C LEU A 353 -26.69 -1.05 1.50
N THR A 354 -27.80 -0.75 0.82
CA THR A 354 -29.10 -0.49 1.48
C THR A 354 -29.53 -1.71 2.28
N ALA A 355 -29.47 -2.90 1.69
CA ALA A 355 -29.87 -4.12 2.35
C ALA A 355 -28.90 -4.51 3.49
N ALA A 356 -27.58 -4.38 3.31
CA ALA A 356 -26.58 -4.62 4.34
C ALA A 356 -26.77 -3.68 5.54
N SER A 357 -27.04 -2.39 5.27
CA SER A 357 -27.28 -1.37 6.29
C SER A 357 -28.59 -1.59 7.06
N ALA A 358 -29.60 -2.22 6.44
CA ALA A 358 -30.87 -2.54 7.10
C ALA A 358 -30.77 -3.66 8.14
N LEU A 359 -29.75 -4.51 8.09
CA LEU A 359 -29.49 -5.55 9.08
C LEU A 359 -29.11 -4.91 10.41
N GLN A 360 -29.73 -5.33 11.51
CA GLN A 360 -29.60 -4.64 12.80
C GLN A 360 -28.54 -5.26 13.73
N LYS A 361 -28.34 -6.57 13.64
CA LYS A 361 -27.44 -7.31 14.54
C LYS A 361 -26.86 -8.55 13.85
N PRO A 362 -25.72 -9.04 14.34
CA PRO A 362 -25.20 -10.34 13.93
C PRO A 362 -26.25 -11.44 14.02
N GLY A 363 -26.34 -12.26 12.97
CA GLY A 363 -27.36 -13.27 12.79
C GLY A 363 -28.55 -12.87 11.94
N ASP A 364 -28.75 -11.58 11.66
CA ASP A 364 -29.82 -11.14 10.77
C ASP A 364 -29.52 -11.53 9.32
N ILE A 365 -30.58 -11.90 8.56
CA ILE A 365 -30.52 -12.15 7.13
C ILE A 365 -31.44 -11.19 6.36
N SER A 366 -31.03 -10.81 5.14
CA SER A 366 -31.81 -9.90 4.32
C SER A 366 -32.97 -10.59 3.58
N GLU A 367 -33.91 -9.78 3.06
CA GLU A 367 -34.72 -10.17 1.92
C GLU A 367 -33.81 -10.34 0.68
N PRO A 368 -34.28 -11.01 -0.39
CA PRO A 368 -33.52 -11.11 -1.63
C PRO A 368 -33.22 -9.74 -2.23
N VAL A 369 -31.94 -9.48 -2.51
CA VAL A 369 -31.42 -8.25 -3.09
C VAL A 369 -31.03 -8.48 -4.54
N TYR A 370 -31.59 -7.71 -5.44
CA TYR A 370 -31.34 -7.85 -6.88
C TYR A 370 -30.32 -6.80 -7.33
N THR A 371 -29.20 -7.26 -7.91
CA THR A 371 -28.13 -6.40 -8.43
C THR A 371 -27.83 -6.74 -9.88
N ASP A 372 -26.79 -6.12 -10.46
CA ASP A 372 -26.36 -6.46 -11.83
C ASP A 372 -25.77 -7.86 -11.93
N ILE A 373 -25.12 -8.37 -10.90
CA ILE A 373 -24.41 -9.65 -10.92
C ILE A 373 -25.27 -10.84 -10.48
N GLY A 374 -26.32 -10.65 -9.70
CA GLY A 374 -27.15 -11.75 -9.20
C GLY A 374 -28.18 -11.34 -8.17
N ILE A 375 -28.69 -12.34 -7.45
CA ILE A 375 -29.60 -12.20 -6.32
C ILE A 375 -28.86 -12.56 -5.07
N HIS A 376 -28.76 -11.64 -4.13
CA HIS A 376 -28.05 -11.80 -2.89
C HIS A 376 -29.00 -12.04 -1.73
N ILE A 377 -28.67 -12.93 -0.84
CA ILE A 377 -29.21 -13.03 0.51
C ILE A 377 -28.03 -12.72 1.43
N LEU A 378 -28.12 -11.59 2.12
CA LEU A 378 -27.05 -11.09 2.97
C LEU A 378 -27.22 -11.59 4.40
N TYR A 379 -26.10 -11.82 5.05
CA TYR A 379 -26.02 -12.25 6.43
C TYR A 379 -25.04 -11.34 7.20
N TYR A 380 -25.50 -10.76 8.29
CA TYR A 380 -24.67 -9.98 9.18
C TYR A 380 -23.86 -10.92 10.06
N ALA A 381 -22.58 -11.11 9.77
CA ALA A 381 -21.74 -12.06 10.48
C ALA A 381 -21.24 -11.47 11.82
N SER A 382 -20.69 -10.26 11.80
CA SER A 382 -20.19 -9.57 13.00
C SER A 382 -19.93 -8.09 12.71
N ASP A 383 -19.81 -7.28 13.76
CA ASP A 383 -19.14 -5.98 13.67
C ASP A 383 -17.66 -6.18 13.36
N ILE A 384 -17.07 -5.24 12.65
CA ILE A 384 -15.62 -5.11 12.51
C ILE A 384 -15.20 -4.01 13.48
N PRO A 385 -14.35 -4.32 14.48
CA PRO A 385 -13.91 -3.32 15.44
C PRO A 385 -13.18 -2.16 14.74
N ALA A 386 -13.60 -0.94 15.06
CA ALA A 386 -12.92 0.27 14.59
C ALA A 386 -11.74 0.61 15.49
N GLY A 387 -10.81 1.37 14.95
CA GLY A 387 -9.68 1.89 15.68
C GLY A 387 -8.43 1.02 15.58
N GLU A 388 -7.63 1.03 16.62
CA GLU A 388 -6.38 0.30 16.71
C GLU A 388 -6.59 -1.21 16.69
N HIS A 389 -5.77 -1.92 15.90
CA HIS A 389 -5.75 -3.38 15.90
C HIS A 389 -5.06 -3.92 17.16
N GLU A 390 -5.61 -4.98 17.72
CA GLU A 390 -4.96 -5.68 18.84
C GLU A 390 -3.72 -6.42 18.33
N LEU A 391 -2.56 -6.03 18.87
CA LEU A 391 -1.29 -6.64 18.51
C LEU A 391 -1.16 -8.03 19.13
N THR A 392 -0.73 -8.98 18.33
CA THR A 392 -0.33 -10.32 18.80
C THR A 392 0.97 -10.25 19.61
N ASP A 393 1.27 -11.27 20.40
CA ASP A 393 2.52 -11.33 21.17
C ASP A 393 3.76 -11.33 20.26
N SER A 394 3.67 -11.94 19.06
CA SER A 394 4.74 -11.91 18.07
C SER A 394 4.96 -10.51 17.49
N GLU A 395 3.91 -9.74 17.26
CA GLU A 395 4.00 -8.36 16.79
C GLU A 395 4.59 -7.44 17.86
N LYS A 396 4.19 -7.61 19.11
CA LYS A 396 4.77 -6.87 20.25
C LYS A 396 6.28 -7.12 20.38
N GLU A 397 6.73 -8.37 20.24
CA GLU A 397 8.16 -8.68 20.31
C GLU A 397 8.93 -8.06 19.13
N THR A 398 8.40 -8.14 17.90
CA THR A 398 8.98 -7.49 16.73
C THR A 398 9.04 -5.97 16.89
N LEU A 399 7.98 -5.35 17.42
CA LEU A 399 7.96 -3.92 17.70
C LEU A 399 9.00 -3.51 18.74
N LYS A 400 9.22 -4.33 19.76
CA LYS A 400 10.23 -4.08 20.79
C LYS A 400 11.66 -4.12 20.21
N GLU A 401 11.95 -5.09 19.36
CA GLU A 401 13.23 -5.16 18.65
C GLU A 401 13.41 -3.94 17.72
N SER A 402 12.39 -3.58 16.98
CA SER A 402 12.40 -2.42 16.07
C SER A 402 12.53 -1.09 16.84
N ALA A 403 11.84 -0.93 17.95
CA ALA A 403 11.95 0.24 18.82
C ALA A 403 13.38 0.36 19.42
N ALA A 404 13.96 -0.77 19.86
CA ALA A 404 15.33 -0.78 20.36
C ALA A 404 16.29 -0.26 19.30
N TRP A 405 16.15 -0.73 18.07
CA TRP A 405 16.95 -0.32 16.94
C TRP A 405 16.76 1.16 16.58
N TYR A 406 15.51 1.62 16.57
CA TYR A 406 15.17 3.01 16.32
C TYR A 406 15.81 3.96 17.34
N TYR A 407 15.63 3.70 18.64
CA TYR A 407 16.18 4.57 19.69
C TYR A 407 17.71 4.52 19.76
N GLN A 408 18.33 3.37 19.49
CA GLN A 408 19.77 3.31 19.33
C GLN A 408 20.26 4.16 18.15
N GLY A 409 19.52 4.16 17.04
CA GLY A 409 19.81 5.04 15.92
C GLY A 409 19.69 6.53 16.26
N VAL A 410 18.67 6.90 17.04
CA VAL A 410 18.51 8.27 17.55
C VAL A 410 19.69 8.70 18.43
N GLU A 411 20.16 7.81 19.33
CA GLU A 411 21.35 8.09 20.16
C GLU A 411 22.61 8.20 19.31
N LEU A 412 22.79 7.34 18.33
CA LEU A 412 23.93 7.45 17.40
C LEU A 412 23.89 8.77 16.63
N GLY A 413 22.69 9.22 16.19
CA GLY A 413 22.51 10.52 15.54
C GLY A 413 22.94 11.69 16.44
N LYS A 414 22.56 11.67 17.73
CA LYS A 414 23.02 12.70 18.69
C LYS A 414 24.53 12.72 18.83
N LEU A 415 25.16 11.55 18.92
CA LEU A 415 26.62 11.45 18.98
C LEU A 415 27.27 11.93 17.67
N ALA A 416 26.67 11.65 16.51
CA ALA A 416 27.16 12.17 15.25
C ALA A 416 27.15 13.71 15.21
N GLU A 417 26.11 14.35 15.74
CA GLU A 417 26.10 15.82 15.88
C GLU A 417 27.24 16.36 16.75
N GLU A 418 27.56 15.69 17.86
CA GLU A 418 28.70 16.03 18.68
C GLU A 418 30.03 15.86 17.92
N TRP A 419 30.17 14.79 17.15
CA TRP A 419 31.38 14.47 16.37
C TRP A 419 31.63 15.46 15.22
N LYS A 420 30.63 16.22 14.74
CA LYS A 420 30.83 17.28 13.75
C LYS A 420 31.90 18.31 14.18
N GLN A 421 32.11 18.47 15.48
CA GLN A 421 33.14 19.40 16.00
C GLN A 421 34.56 18.80 15.99
N GLU A 422 34.70 17.51 15.76
CA GLU A 422 35.98 16.80 15.84
C GLU A 422 36.62 16.59 14.47
N TYR A 423 35.84 16.71 13.39
CA TYR A 423 36.30 16.47 12.03
C TYR A 423 36.03 17.68 11.13
N GLU A 424 36.92 17.89 10.17
CA GLU A 424 36.69 18.84 9.09
C GLU A 424 35.61 18.30 8.15
N ILE A 425 34.59 19.11 7.85
CA ILE A 425 33.47 18.77 6.99
C ILE A 425 33.43 19.79 5.85
N GLU A 426 33.53 19.31 4.62
CA GLU A 426 33.37 20.09 3.39
C GLU A 426 32.13 19.57 2.64
N ILE A 427 31.24 20.48 2.22
CA ILE A 427 30.01 20.14 1.51
C ILE A 427 29.89 21.06 0.30
N HIS A 428 29.61 20.47 -0.89
CA HIS A 428 29.48 21.14 -2.17
C HIS A 428 28.12 20.85 -2.80
N PRO A 429 27.02 21.35 -2.24
CA PRO A 429 25.66 21.07 -2.72
C PRO A 429 25.42 21.61 -4.14
N GLU A 430 26.12 22.67 -4.54
CA GLU A 430 26.10 23.26 -5.88
C GLU A 430 26.52 22.28 -7.00
N LEU A 431 27.19 21.19 -6.66
CA LEU A 431 27.56 20.17 -7.63
C LEU A 431 26.41 19.20 -7.95
N LEU A 432 25.33 19.24 -7.18
CA LEU A 432 24.15 18.37 -7.37
C LEU A 432 23.06 19.02 -8.23
N ASP A 433 23.18 20.31 -8.50
CA ASP A 433 22.26 21.09 -9.35
C ASP A 433 22.41 20.74 -10.84
#